data_0184622a458d5881810b1107177b5a90
#
_entry.id   0184622a458d5881810b1107177b5a90
#
_cell.length_a   1.000
_cell.length_b   1.000
_cell.length_c   1.000
_cell.angle_alpha   90.00
_cell.angle_beta   90.00
_cell.angle_gamma   90.00
#
_symmetry.space_group_name_H-M   'P 1'
#
loop_
_entity.id
_entity.type
_entity.pdbx_description
1 polymer ?
#
loop_
_entity_poly.entity_id
_entity_poly.type
_entity_poly.pdbx_seq_one_letter_code
_entity_poly.pdbx_strand_id
1 'polypeptide(L)'
;DAKEGPMPQTKFVLRKAIQAGHRIIVVVNKIDRNDARPEWALDQTYNLFFELGANEQQIDFPVIYASAVQGKAGLTPDLSVMENVTPLFDTVVSYIQPPQVDLTAPLQMLTVNLVHDNYKGKLAIGRLYSGTLKKGMWVAHIARDGSIKKVQLSSLLLFSGLGRVDAEEAQAGDIVAIGGIEDVSIGETIADLENPIALPSIKIDEPTIKMTFAVNTSPFMGQDGDKTTSRNLKERLQKETETDVALAISQADSADRWTVAGRGELHLSIFIEKMRREGFELEVSKPQVIFKEENGKTLEPMELLTVEVPSDYAGTAIELLGRRLGIMKDMKVDGATTIMEFSVPTRGLIGIRNEFLTLTKGMGIMNPLFAGYEPYKGEFRSSEHGSIIASETGLSNSYGLTTAQGRGQLFIGPGVPVYAGMVVGENAKAEDMKVNICKTKQ
;
A
#
# COMPACT_ATOMS: atom_id res chain seq x y z
N ASP A 1 -9.20 13.99 14.96
CA ASP A 1 -9.42 15.37 14.50
C ASP A 1 -10.43 16.07 15.43
N ALA A 2 -10.06 17.22 16.00
CA ALA A 2 -10.90 17.95 16.98
C ALA A 2 -12.21 18.50 16.37
N LYS A 3 -12.29 18.61 15.04
CA LYS A 3 -13.51 19.06 14.36
C LYS A 3 -14.42 17.88 13.98
N GLU A 4 -13.83 16.82 13.36
CA GLU A 4 -14.57 15.76 12.69
C GLU A 4 -14.73 14.50 13.57
N GLY A 5 -13.99 14.44 14.70
CA GLY A 5 -13.93 13.25 15.54
C GLY A 5 -13.17 12.09 14.87
N PRO A 6 -13.38 10.86 15.32
CA PRO A 6 -12.83 9.67 14.69
C PRO A 6 -13.51 9.42 13.34
N MET A 7 -12.68 9.26 12.29
CA MET A 7 -13.11 8.99 10.92
C MET A 7 -13.18 7.48 10.67
N PRO A 8 -13.87 7.03 9.60
CA PRO A 8 -14.00 5.60 9.30
C PRO A 8 -12.68 4.82 9.26
N GLN A 9 -11.61 5.42 8.72
CA GLN A 9 -10.27 4.80 8.76
C GLN A 9 -9.74 4.64 10.18
N THR A 10 -10.02 5.60 11.07
CA THR A 10 -9.67 5.51 12.50
C THR A 10 -10.34 4.29 13.13
N LYS A 11 -11.61 4.05 12.83
CA LYS A 11 -12.38 2.89 13.31
C LYS A 11 -11.72 1.58 12.88
N PHE A 12 -11.35 1.45 11.59
CA PHE A 12 -10.68 0.26 11.08
C PHE A 12 -9.33 -0.01 11.78
N VAL A 13 -8.47 1.01 11.86
CA VAL A 13 -7.14 0.89 12.48
C VAL A 13 -7.28 0.60 13.97
N LEU A 14 -8.18 1.30 14.68
CA LEU A 14 -8.41 1.09 16.10
C LEU A 14 -8.91 -0.34 16.40
N ARG A 15 -9.82 -0.89 15.59
CA ARG A 15 -10.27 -2.28 15.70
C ARG A 15 -9.08 -3.25 15.65
N LYS A 16 -8.15 -3.05 14.71
CA LYS A 16 -6.95 -3.88 14.59
C LYS A 16 -6.02 -3.73 15.79
N ALA A 17 -5.84 -2.53 16.30
CA ALA A 17 -5.02 -2.26 17.49
C ALA A 17 -5.62 -2.92 18.76
N ILE A 18 -6.94 -2.84 18.95
CA ILE A 18 -7.65 -3.49 20.05
C ILE A 18 -7.51 -5.01 19.95
N GLN A 19 -7.72 -5.61 18.76
CA GLN A 19 -7.57 -7.04 18.52
C GLN A 19 -6.13 -7.53 18.76
N ALA A 20 -5.13 -6.71 18.47
CA ALA A 20 -3.72 -7.00 18.70
C ALA A 20 -3.30 -6.80 20.17
N GLY A 21 -4.19 -6.32 21.04
CA GLY A 21 -3.90 -6.08 22.45
C GLY A 21 -2.93 -4.91 22.72
N HIS A 22 -2.82 -3.96 21.78
CA HIS A 22 -1.93 -2.81 21.96
C HIS A 22 -2.43 -1.86 23.03
N ARG A 23 -1.49 -1.22 23.75
CA ARG A 23 -1.77 -0.03 24.55
C ARG A 23 -1.98 1.17 23.63
N ILE A 24 -2.98 1.98 23.93
CA ILE A 24 -3.42 3.05 23.03
C ILE A 24 -3.28 4.39 23.75
N ILE A 25 -2.73 5.38 23.05
CA ILE A 25 -2.71 6.79 23.46
C ILE A 25 -3.60 7.54 22.46
N VAL A 26 -4.56 8.30 22.95
CA VAL A 26 -5.44 9.12 22.11
C VAL A 26 -4.88 10.53 21.99
N VAL A 27 -4.66 10.98 20.75
CA VAL A 27 -4.23 12.35 20.46
C VAL A 27 -5.34 13.07 19.71
N VAL A 28 -5.98 14.05 20.37
CA VAL A 28 -6.99 14.93 19.78
C VAL A 28 -6.26 16.09 19.09
N ASN A 29 -6.04 15.98 17.80
CA ASN A 29 -5.25 16.94 17.02
C ASN A 29 -6.13 18.00 16.34
N LYS A 30 -5.50 19.10 15.89
CA LYS A 30 -6.10 20.25 15.21
C LYS A 30 -7.01 21.10 16.13
N ILE A 31 -6.66 21.22 17.41
CA ILE A 31 -7.39 22.06 18.35
C ILE A 31 -7.23 23.57 18.07
N ASP A 32 -6.29 23.94 17.20
CA ASP A 32 -6.06 25.31 16.72
C ASP A 32 -7.15 25.82 15.76
N ARG A 33 -8.02 24.96 15.27
CA ARG A 33 -9.09 25.37 14.34
C ARG A 33 -10.21 26.12 15.09
N ASN A 34 -10.75 27.16 14.47
CA ASN A 34 -11.86 27.93 15.03
C ASN A 34 -13.14 27.11 15.26
N ASP A 35 -13.30 26.01 14.52
CA ASP A 35 -14.43 25.09 14.59
C ASP A 35 -14.09 23.79 15.35
N ALA A 36 -12.99 23.76 16.08
CA ALA A 36 -12.57 22.61 16.90
C ALA A 36 -13.53 22.39 18.08
N ARG A 37 -13.83 21.13 18.35
CA ARG A 37 -14.67 20.65 19.47
C ARG A 37 -13.97 19.49 20.16
N PRO A 38 -12.84 19.74 20.86
CA PRO A 38 -11.97 18.69 21.38
C PRO A 38 -12.69 17.75 22.37
N GLU A 39 -13.56 18.25 23.23
CA GLU A 39 -14.34 17.45 24.17
C GLU A 39 -15.32 16.52 23.44
N TRP A 40 -16.05 17.05 22.47
CA TRP A 40 -16.95 16.24 21.64
C TRP A 40 -16.19 15.16 20.88
N ALA A 41 -15.03 15.49 20.32
CA ALA A 41 -14.21 14.51 19.59
C ALA A 41 -13.69 13.40 20.52
N LEU A 42 -13.38 13.72 21.76
CA LEU A 42 -13.02 12.76 22.79
C LEU A 42 -14.20 11.83 23.14
N ASP A 43 -15.39 12.40 23.37
CA ASP A 43 -16.60 11.62 23.63
C ASP A 43 -16.93 10.64 22.50
N GLN A 44 -16.81 11.11 21.24
CA GLN A 44 -16.97 10.23 20.07
C GLN A 44 -15.91 9.13 20.04
N THR A 45 -14.71 9.40 20.51
CA THR A 45 -13.63 8.41 20.61
C THR A 45 -13.95 7.36 21.67
N TYR A 46 -14.43 7.75 22.85
CA TYR A 46 -14.89 6.79 23.87
C TYR A 46 -16.02 5.91 23.34
N ASN A 47 -17.03 6.50 22.68
CA ASN A 47 -18.12 5.75 22.05
C ASN A 47 -17.59 4.71 21.06
N LEU A 48 -16.58 5.08 20.26
CA LEU A 48 -15.96 4.17 19.32
C LEU A 48 -15.22 3.00 20.01
N PHE A 49 -14.54 3.23 21.13
CA PHE A 49 -13.91 2.16 21.90
C PHE A 49 -14.95 1.18 22.46
N PHE A 50 -16.06 1.67 23.02
CA PHE A 50 -17.16 0.84 23.50
C PHE A 50 -17.78 0.02 22.35
N GLU A 51 -18.04 0.65 21.21
CA GLU A 51 -18.57 0.00 20.01
C GLU A 51 -17.66 -1.14 19.50
N LEU A 52 -16.34 -0.95 19.59
CA LEU A 52 -15.36 -1.94 19.16
C LEU A 52 -15.09 -3.03 20.20
N GLY A 53 -15.77 -3.02 21.35
CA GLY A 53 -15.65 -4.01 22.40
C GLY A 53 -14.31 -3.96 23.15
N ALA A 54 -13.73 -2.77 23.29
CA ALA A 54 -12.53 -2.57 24.10
C ALA A 54 -12.77 -2.95 25.56
N ASN A 55 -11.77 -3.57 26.20
CA ASN A 55 -11.83 -3.91 27.63
C ASN A 55 -11.48 -2.70 28.51
N GLU A 56 -11.68 -2.83 29.82
CA GLU A 56 -11.44 -1.75 30.80
C GLU A 56 -10.02 -1.17 30.72
N GLN A 57 -9.00 -2.03 30.51
CA GLN A 57 -7.60 -1.57 30.38
C GLN A 57 -7.34 -0.80 29.09
N GLN A 58 -8.10 -1.09 28.03
CA GLN A 58 -7.98 -0.41 26.74
C GLN A 58 -8.74 0.90 26.71
N ILE A 59 -9.77 1.06 27.55
CA ILE A 59 -10.56 2.30 27.68
C ILE A 59 -9.86 3.31 28.59
N ASP A 60 -9.03 2.86 29.53
CA ASP A 60 -8.21 3.72 30.40
C ASP A 60 -6.93 4.17 29.66
N PHE A 61 -7.11 4.97 28.63
CA PHE A 61 -6.03 5.49 27.80
C PHE A 61 -5.70 6.95 28.15
N PRO A 62 -4.43 7.36 28.10
CA PRO A 62 -4.04 8.76 28.21
C PRO A 62 -4.54 9.58 27.02
N VAL A 63 -4.96 10.81 27.29
CA VAL A 63 -5.43 11.76 26.28
C VAL A 63 -4.46 12.92 26.16
N ILE A 64 -4.05 13.21 24.93
CA ILE A 64 -3.23 14.38 24.58
C ILE A 64 -4.00 15.25 23.60
N TYR A 65 -3.99 16.54 23.83
CA TYR A 65 -4.51 17.53 22.89
C TYR A 65 -3.35 18.16 22.13
N ALA A 66 -3.50 18.37 20.82
CA ALA A 66 -2.38 18.84 20.01
C ALA A 66 -2.80 19.77 18.87
N SER A 67 -1.87 20.63 18.49
CA SER A 67 -1.82 21.30 17.20
C SER A 67 -0.50 20.93 16.51
N ALA A 68 -0.54 19.93 15.64
CA ALA A 68 0.66 19.48 14.93
C ALA A 68 1.25 20.59 14.05
N VAL A 69 0.42 21.45 13.47
CA VAL A 69 0.85 22.60 12.65
C VAL A 69 1.68 23.61 13.48
N GLN A 70 1.30 23.82 14.75
CA GLN A 70 2.02 24.72 15.64
C GLN A 70 3.13 24.02 16.44
N GLY A 71 3.29 22.71 16.30
CA GLY A 71 4.27 21.93 17.08
C GLY A 71 3.98 21.92 18.58
N LYS A 72 2.70 21.93 18.99
CA LYS A 72 2.27 22.02 20.38
C LYS A 72 1.42 20.83 20.80
N ALA A 73 1.59 20.39 22.05
CA ALA A 73 0.79 19.37 22.71
C ALA A 73 0.64 19.64 24.20
N GLY A 74 -0.44 19.12 24.80
CA GLY A 74 -0.71 19.28 26.22
C GLY A 74 -1.78 18.32 26.74
N LEU A 75 -1.96 18.29 28.05
CA LEU A 75 -2.95 17.44 28.73
C LEU A 75 -4.35 18.07 28.76
N THR A 76 -4.47 19.36 28.44
CA THR A 76 -5.73 20.10 28.34
C THR A 76 -5.85 20.74 26.96
N PRO A 77 -7.08 21.03 26.47
CA PRO A 77 -7.27 21.59 25.12
C PRO A 77 -6.99 23.11 25.04
N ASP A 78 -6.16 23.66 25.92
CA ASP A 78 -5.78 25.07 25.95
C ASP A 78 -4.42 25.32 25.29
N LEU A 79 -4.44 25.88 24.09
CA LEU A 79 -3.22 26.20 23.33
C LEU A 79 -2.33 27.25 23.97
N SER A 80 -2.89 28.10 24.86
CA SER A 80 -2.14 29.20 25.50
C SER A 80 -1.10 28.69 26.49
N VAL A 81 -1.32 27.53 27.10
CA VAL A 81 -0.41 26.87 28.04
C VAL A 81 0.53 25.84 27.40
N MET A 82 0.38 25.58 26.10
CA MET A 82 1.20 24.64 25.39
C MET A 82 2.44 25.31 24.81
N GLU A 83 3.62 24.79 25.11
CA GLU A 83 4.90 25.30 24.58
C GLU A 83 5.40 24.52 23.38
N ASN A 84 5.38 23.19 23.48
CA ASN A 84 5.96 22.27 22.50
C ASN A 84 5.26 20.88 22.56
N VAL A 85 5.81 19.89 21.86
CA VAL A 85 5.26 18.52 21.80
C VAL A 85 5.78 17.58 22.90
N THR A 86 6.62 18.06 23.82
CA THR A 86 7.22 17.24 24.89
C THR A 86 6.18 16.46 25.71
N PRO A 87 5.00 17.01 26.08
CA PRO A 87 3.99 16.26 26.84
C PRO A 87 3.51 14.98 26.13
N LEU A 88 3.48 14.97 24.81
CA LEU A 88 3.16 13.76 24.05
C LEU A 88 4.27 12.70 24.23
N PHE A 89 5.54 13.09 24.10
CA PHE A 89 6.66 12.16 24.26
C PHE A 89 6.78 11.65 25.70
N ASP A 90 6.59 12.50 26.69
CA ASP A 90 6.58 12.10 28.09
C ASP A 90 5.48 11.07 28.37
N THR A 91 4.30 11.26 27.76
CA THR A 91 3.20 10.30 27.86
C THR A 91 3.56 8.98 27.19
N VAL A 92 4.20 9.00 26.02
CA VAL A 92 4.67 7.77 25.35
C VAL A 92 5.67 7.03 26.23
N VAL A 93 6.68 7.71 26.76
CA VAL A 93 7.73 7.11 27.58
C VAL A 93 7.19 6.54 28.90
N SER A 94 6.21 7.22 29.51
CA SER A 94 5.64 6.78 30.79
C SER A 94 4.59 5.68 30.65
N TYR A 95 3.81 5.68 29.56
CA TYR A 95 2.68 4.77 29.40
C TYR A 95 3.01 3.54 28.58
N ILE A 96 3.83 3.66 27.54
CA ILE A 96 4.21 2.52 26.69
C ILE A 96 5.41 1.79 27.33
N GLN A 97 5.24 0.52 27.60
CA GLN A 97 6.32 -0.27 28.18
C GLN A 97 7.42 -0.53 27.16
N PRO A 98 8.70 -0.46 27.56
CA PRO A 98 9.81 -0.86 26.69
C PRO A 98 9.69 -2.34 26.31
N PRO A 99 10.30 -2.76 25.19
CA PRO A 99 10.32 -4.16 24.81
C PRO A 99 11.02 -5.01 25.89
N GLN A 100 10.40 -6.14 26.23
CA GLN A 100 11.07 -7.13 27.08
C GLN A 100 12.13 -7.84 26.24
N VAL A 101 13.35 -7.82 26.68
CA VAL A 101 14.51 -8.37 25.96
C VAL A 101 15.45 -9.12 26.90
N ASP A 102 16.15 -10.10 26.36
CA ASP A 102 17.23 -10.81 27.03
C ASP A 102 18.57 -10.52 26.34
N LEU A 103 19.42 -9.76 27.02
CA LEU A 103 20.75 -9.38 26.52
C LEU A 103 21.76 -10.50 26.59
N THR A 104 21.48 -11.54 27.44
CA THR A 104 22.38 -12.67 27.68
C THR A 104 22.09 -13.89 26.82
N ALA A 105 20.90 -13.93 26.24
CA ALA A 105 20.50 -14.99 25.32
C ALA A 105 21.26 -14.90 23.97
N PRO A 106 21.37 -16.02 23.23
CA PRO A 106 21.97 -16.03 21.91
C PRO A 106 21.33 -15.00 20.98
N LEU A 107 22.15 -14.42 20.09
CA LEU A 107 21.71 -13.42 19.13
C LEU A 107 20.56 -13.96 18.27
N GLN A 108 19.49 -13.18 18.16
CA GLN A 108 18.41 -13.38 17.20
C GLN A 108 17.90 -12.05 16.65
N MET A 109 17.90 -11.92 15.33
CA MET A 109 17.31 -10.81 14.60
C MET A 109 16.42 -11.35 13.48
N LEU A 110 15.20 -10.85 13.36
CA LEU A 110 14.32 -11.16 12.23
C LEU A 110 14.39 -10.04 11.20
N THR A 111 14.71 -10.39 9.96
CA THR A 111 14.69 -9.46 8.83
C THR A 111 13.25 -9.13 8.45
N VAL A 112 12.86 -7.87 8.57
CA VAL A 112 11.49 -7.40 8.29
C VAL A 112 11.41 -6.47 7.08
N ASN A 113 12.53 -5.90 6.65
CA ASN A 113 12.61 -5.02 5.49
C ASN A 113 14.00 -5.10 4.84
N LEU A 114 14.07 -4.71 3.57
CA LEU A 114 15.30 -4.63 2.80
C LEU A 114 15.43 -3.25 2.18
N VAL A 115 16.63 -2.69 2.19
CA VAL A 115 16.93 -1.40 1.56
C VAL A 115 18.23 -1.54 0.79
N HIS A 116 18.30 -0.93 -0.38
CA HIS A 116 19.55 -0.83 -1.14
C HIS A 116 20.22 0.52 -0.84
N ASP A 117 21.47 0.46 -0.39
CA ASP A 117 22.34 1.61 -0.19
C ASP A 117 23.38 1.64 -1.31
N ASN A 118 23.62 2.80 -1.92
CA ASN A 118 24.51 2.91 -3.07
C ASN A 118 26.00 2.59 -2.74
N TYR A 119 26.38 2.68 -1.46
CA TYR A 119 27.76 2.45 -1.00
C TYR A 119 27.91 1.15 -0.21
N LYS A 120 26.89 0.77 0.55
CA LYS A 120 26.90 -0.40 1.45
C LYS A 120 26.19 -1.61 0.85
N GLY A 121 25.57 -1.47 -0.33
CA GLY A 121 24.82 -2.52 -0.99
C GLY A 121 23.48 -2.82 -0.31
N LYS A 122 23.07 -4.08 -0.32
CA LYS A 122 21.83 -4.55 0.28
C LYS A 122 21.94 -4.54 1.80
N LEU A 123 20.98 -3.88 2.46
CA LEU A 123 20.87 -3.81 3.92
C LEU A 123 19.62 -4.52 4.38
N ALA A 124 19.78 -5.46 5.30
CA ALA A 124 18.67 -6.12 6.01
C ALA A 124 18.30 -5.29 7.25
N ILE A 125 17.04 -4.89 7.32
CA ILE A 125 16.48 -4.17 8.46
C ILE A 125 15.68 -5.14 9.30
N GLY A 126 15.90 -5.13 10.62
CA GLY A 126 15.19 -5.98 11.54
C GLY A 126 15.30 -5.53 12.98
N ARG A 127 14.49 -6.15 13.84
CA ARG A 127 14.57 -5.98 15.28
C ARG A 127 15.47 -7.08 15.87
N LEU A 128 16.35 -6.68 16.78
CA LEU A 128 17.06 -7.61 17.64
C LEU A 128 16.12 -8.10 18.76
N TYR A 129 15.84 -9.39 18.78
CA TYR A 129 14.97 -10.00 19.79
C TYR A 129 15.75 -10.40 21.03
N SER A 130 17.00 -10.86 20.85
CA SER A 130 17.89 -11.27 21.95
C SER A 130 19.36 -11.03 21.58
N GLY A 131 20.20 -10.98 22.59
CA GLY A 131 21.65 -10.87 22.47
C GLY A 131 22.12 -9.48 22.03
N THR A 132 23.37 -9.47 21.56
CA THR A 132 24.08 -8.26 21.13
C THR A 132 24.71 -8.48 19.76
N LEU A 133 24.65 -7.47 18.91
CA LEU A 133 25.20 -7.47 17.56
C LEU A 133 26.34 -6.48 17.45
N LYS A 134 27.48 -6.89 16.84
CA LYS A 134 28.66 -6.02 16.63
C LYS A 134 29.02 -5.96 15.16
N LYS A 135 29.51 -4.82 14.72
CA LYS A 135 30.06 -4.63 13.38
C LYS A 135 31.23 -5.58 13.16
N GLY A 136 31.29 -6.21 11.99
CA GLY A 136 32.32 -7.21 11.66
C GLY A 136 32.15 -8.58 12.31
N MET A 137 31.08 -8.79 13.11
CA MET A 137 30.78 -10.07 13.75
C MET A 137 30.43 -11.14 12.70
N TRP A 138 30.84 -12.37 12.96
CA TRP A 138 30.35 -13.54 12.22
C TRP A 138 29.04 -14.02 12.81
N VAL A 139 28.05 -14.22 11.95
CA VAL A 139 26.68 -14.62 12.32
C VAL A 139 26.22 -15.78 11.46
N ALA A 140 25.19 -16.49 11.92
CA ALA A 140 24.46 -17.48 11.15
C ALA A 140 23.29 -16.81 10.43
N HIS A 141 23.26 -16.85 9.12
CA HIS A 141 22.10 -16.49 8.31
C HIS A 141 21.28 -17.77 8.09
N ILE A 142 20.06 -17.78 8.61
CA ILE A 142 19.12 -18.90 8.51
C ILE A 142 18.06 -18.50 7.47
N ALA A 143 18.12 -19.15 6.31
CA ALA A 143 17.17 -18.93 5.21
C ALA A 143 15.80 -19.57 5.51
N ARG A 144 14.79 -19.24 4.70
CA ARG A 144 13.41 -19.76 4.87
C ARG A 144 13.29 -21.27 4.74
N ASP A 145 14.16 -21.90 3.94
CA ASP A 145 14.23 -23.36 3.76
C ASP A 145 14.96 -24.08 4.92
N GLY A 146 15.40 -23.31 5.93
CA GLY A 146 16.16 -23.82 7.08
C GLY A 146 17.65 -23.98 6.80
N SER A 147 18.16 -23.65 5.62
CA SER A 147 19.59 -23.67 5.34
C SER A 147 20.31 -22.58 6.14
N ILE A 148 21.51 -22.92 6.63
CA ILE A 148 22.33 -22.02 7.47
C ILE A 148 23.62 -21.69 6.74
N LYS A 149 23.91 -20.40 6.61
CA LYS A 149 25.17 -19.90 6.06
C LYS A 149 25.90 -19.06 7.10
N LYS A 150 27.20 -19.26 7.20
CA LYS A 150 28.09 -18.39 8.00
C LYS A 150 28.42 -17.14 7.18
N VAL A 151 28.10 -15.95 7.70
CA VAL A 151 28.35 -14.67 7.04
C VAL A 151 28.98 -13.68 7.99
N GLN A 152 29.77 -12.75 7.44
CA GLN A 152 30.36 -11.66 8.22
C GLN A 152 29.67 -10.36 7.91
N LEU A 153 29.26 -9.64 8.94
CA LEU A 153 28.60 -8.33 8.78
C LEU A 153 29.61 -7.28 8.34
N SER A 154 29.35 -6.61 7.22
CA SER A 154 30.18 -5.52 6.72
C SER A 154 29.81 -4.18 7.35
N SER A 155 28.56 -3.99 7.74
CA SER A 155 28.07 -2.75 8.34
C SER A 155 26.97 -3.02 9.37
N LEU A 156 26.89 -2.14 10.37
CA LEU A 156 25.84 -2.07 11.37
C LEU A 156 25.41 -0.62 11.52
N LEU A 157 24.12 -0.34 11.37
CA LEU A 157 23.55 1.00 11.49
C LEU A 157 22.36 0.98 12.46
N LEU A 158 22.26 2.03 13.26
CA LEU A 158 21.13 2.35 14.11
C LEU A 158 20.28 3.47 13.46
N PHE A 159 19.01 3.51 13.75
CA PHE A 159 18.13 4.59 13.31
C PHE A 159 18.24 5.78 14.27
N SER A 160 18.48 6.97 13.71
CA SER A 160 18.55 8.24 14.45
C SER A 160 17.73 9.29 13.71
N GLY A 161 16.63 9.72 14.28
CA GLY A 161 15.66 10.59 13.60
C GLY A 161 15.14 9.95 12.31
N LEU A 162 15.26 10.67 11.20
CA LEU A 162 14.87 10.18 9.86
C LEU A 162 16.04 9.47 9.12
N GLY A 163 17.21 9.43 9.72
CA GLY A 163 18.41 8.87 9.11
C GLY A 163 18.89 7.58 9.79
N ARG A 164 20.01 7.10 9.30
CA ARG A 164 20.74 5.95 9.87
C ARG A 164 22.18 6.39 10.16
N VAL A 165 22.71 5.96 11.28
CA VAL A 165 24.07 6.24 11.73
C VAL A 165 24.85 4.94 11.91
N ASP A 166 26.12 4.93 11.54
CA ASP A 166 27.01 3.80 11.77
C ASP A 166 27.14 3.55 13.28
N ALA A 167 27.10 2.28 13.67
CA ALA A 167 27.23 1.83 15.06
C ALA A 167 28.24 0.70 15.15
N GLU A 168 28.96 0.63 16.25
CA GLU A 168 29.90 -0.48 16.54
C GLU A 168 29.16 -1.64 17.23
N GLU A 169 28.09 -1.35 17.97
CA GLU A 169 27.31 -2.33 18.74
C GLU A 169 25.82 -1.94 18.78
N ALA A 170 24.94 -2.94 18.81
CA ALA A 170 23.51 -2.81 19.03
C ALA A 170 23.01 -3.93 19.94
N GLN A 171 21.96 -3.67 20.71
CA GLN A 171 21.46 -4.57 21.75
C GLN A 171 20.04 -5.04 21.44
N ALA A 172 19.63 -6.14 22.06
CA ALA A 172 18.26 -6.61 21.97
C ALA A 172 17.26 -5.49 22.30
N GLY A 173 16.21 -5.37 21.48
CA GLY A 173 15.25 -4.28 21.50
C GLY A 173 15.47 -3.23 20.40
N ASP A 174 16.71 -3.07 19.92
CA ASP A 174 17.02 -2.13 18.86
C ASP A 174 16.48 -2.58 17.50
N ILE A 175 16.15 -1.60 16.66
CA ILE A 175 15.93 -1.80 15.23
C ILE A 175 17.20 -1.39 14.51
N VAL A 176 17.77 -2.33 13.75
CA VAL A 176 19.06 -2.16 13.09
C VAL A 176 18.95 -2.36 11.58
N ALA A 177 19.90 -1.80 10.86
CA ALA A 177 20.18 -2.14 9.47
C ALA A 177 21.59 -2.74 9.37
N ILE A 178 21.69 -3.95 8.82
CA ILE A 178 22.95 -4.69 8.68
C ILE A 178 23.27 -4.96 7.21
N GLY A 179 24.54 -4.89 6.86
CA GLY A 179 25.06 -5.23 5.53
C GLY A 179 26.04 -6.42 5.58
N GLY A 180 26.36 -6.96 4.40
CA GLY A 180 27.26 -8.10 4.24
C GLY A 180 26.57 -9.41 3.92
N ILE A 181 25.24 -9.41 3.73
CA ILE A 181 24.44 -10.61 3.39
C ILE A 181 23.71 -10.33 2.08
N GLU A 182 24.27 -10.79 0.96
CA GLU A 182 23.77 -10.47 -0.38
C GLU A 182 22.42 -11.14 -0.68
N ASP A 183 22.24 -12.38 -0.24
CA ASP A 183 21.07 -13.23 -0.53
C ASP A 183 20.00 -13.22 0.57
N VAL A 184 20.09 -12.29 1.54
CA VAL A 184 19.08 -12.18 2.60
C VAL A 184 17.71 -11.77 2.06
N SER A 185 16.67 -12.37 2.65
CA SER A 185 15.25 -12.08 2.33
C SER A 185 14.44 -11.74 3.58
N ILE A 186 13.29 -11.08 3.40
CA ILE A 186 12.38 -10.77 4.51
C ILE A 186 11.86 -12.07 5.13
N GLY A 187 11.78 -12.13 6.46
CA GLY A 187 11.34 -13.30 7.21
C GLY A 187 12.45 -14.28 7.52
N GLU A 188 13.70 -14.00 7.14
CA GLU A 188 14.87 -14.80 7.47
C GLU A 188 15.51 -14.31 8.76
N THR A 189 16.16 -15.23 9.49
CA THR A 189 16.75 -14.95 10.79
C THR A 189 18.26 -14.80 10.69
N ILE A 190 18.78 -13.78 11.35
CA ILE A 190 20.20 -13.64 11.64
C ILE A 190 20.38 -14.03 13.10
N ALA A 191 21.23 -15.03 13.33
CA ALA A 191 21.35 -15.69 14.63
C ALA A 191 22.80 -15.80 15.09
N ASP A 192 22.95 -16.20 16.34
CA ASP A 192 24.24 -16.60 16.89
C ASP A 192 24.86 -17.74 16.09
N LEU A 193 26.19 -17.69 15.90
CA LEU A 193 26.90 -18.68 15.09
C LEU A 193 26.98 -20.06 15.75
N GLU A 194 27.10 -20.11 17.08
CA GLU A 194 27.25 -21.35 17.84
C GLU A 194 25.90 -21.98 18.19
N ASN A 195 24.87 -21.11 18.38
CA ASN A 195 23.51 -21.52 18.71
C ASN A 195 22.51 -20.90 17.72
N PRO A 196 22.47 -21.31 16.45
CA PRO A 196 21.60 -20.73 15.42
C PRO A 196 20.15 -21.21 15.61
N ILE A 197 19.31 -20.36 16.22
CA ILE A 197 17.88 -20.63 16.41
C ILE A 197 17.07 -19.70 15.54
N ALA A 198 16.25 -20.25 14.63
CA ALA A 198 15.38 -19.50 13.74
C ALA A 198 14.20 -18.90 14.51
N LEU A 199 13.86 -17.65 14.20
CA LEU A 199 12.60 -17.02 14.59
C LEU A 199 11.47 -17.47 13.62
N PRO A 200 10.20 -17.43 14.06
CA PRO A 200 9.07 -17.68 13.15
C PRO A 200 9.15 -16.80 11.91
N SER A 201 9.20 -17.42 10.73
CA SER A 201 9.30 -16.70 9.47
C SER A 201 8.03 -15.93 9.17
N ILE A 202 8.16 -14.73 8.59
CA ILE A 202 7.05 -13.93 8.08
C ILE A 202 6.56 -14.56 6.78
N LYS A 203 5.28 -14.96 6.75
CA LYS A 203 4.65 -15.37 5.49
C LYS A 203 4.45 -14.13 4.62
N ILE A 204 4.99 -14.19 3.42
CA ILE A 204 4.78 -13.17 2.39
C ILE A 204 3.76 -13.72 1.42
N ASP A 205 2.68 -12.96 1.21
CA ASP A 205 1.66 -13.35 0.25
C ASP A 205 2.25 -13.35 -1.17
N GLU A 206 1.92 -14.38 -1.91
CA GLU A 206 2.32 -14.48 -3.31
C GLU A 206 1.66 -13.39 -4.16
N PRO A 207 2.29 -12.97 -5.26
CA PRO A 207 1.67 -12.05 -6.20
C PRO A 207 0.34 -12.59 -6.73
N THR A 208 -0.69 -11.75 -6.72
CA THR A 208 -2.05 -12.11 -7.19
C THR A 208 -2.41 -11.46 -8.52
N ILE A 209 -1.72 -10.37 -8.87
CA ILE A 209 -1.94 -9.58 -10.10
C ILE A 209 -0.64 -9.42 -10.85
N LYS A 210 -0.72 -9.46 -12.17
CA LYS A 210 0.40 -9.19 -13.07
C LYS A 210 0.04 -8.15 -14.12
N MET A 211 1.05 -7.42 -14.59
CA MET A 211 1.00 -6.48 -15.70
C MET A 211 2.22 -6.67 -16.59
N THR A 212 2.11 -6.37 -17.87
CA THR A 212 3.27 -6.26 -18.76
C THR A 212 3.80 -4.84 -18.72
N PHE A 213 5.09 -4.69 -18.48
CA PHE A 213 5.85 -3.44 -18.60
C PHE A 213 6.72 -3.50 -19.84
N ALA A 214 6.70 -2.46 -20.64
CA ALA A 214 7.48 -2.35 -21.87
C ALA A 214 8.05 -0.94 -22.02
N VAL A 215 9.03 -0.77 -22.88
CA VAL A 215 9.53 0.55 -23.25
C VAL A 215 8.45 1.32 -24.02
N ASN A 216 8.43 2.63 -23.87
CA ASN A 216 7.52 3.48 -24.62
C ASN A 216 7.89 3.45 -26.12
N THR A 217 6.96 3.00 -26.95
CA THR A 217 7.11 2.94 -28.42
C THR A 217 6.27 4.01 -29.14
N SER A 218 5.59 4.88 -28.37
CA SER A 218 4.74 5.93 -28.93
C SER A 218 5.55 7.00 -29.66
N PRO A 219 4.93 7.77 -30.59
CA PRO A 219 5.57 8.92 -31.25
C PRO A 219 6.04 10.02 -30.27
N PHE A 220 5.62 9.97 -29.00
CA PHE A 220 6.00 10.93 -27.96
C PHE A 220 7.14 10.43 -27.04
N MET A 221 7.78 9.34 -27.41
CA MET A 221 8.93 8.80 -26.65
C MET A 221 10.01 9.88 -26.46
N GLY A 222 10.47 10.07 -25.22
CA GLY A 222 11.51 11.04 -24.85
C GLY A 222 11.01 12.45 -24.62
N GLN A 223 9.68 12.69 -24.54
CA GLN A 223 9.12 14.02 -24.26
C GLN A 223 8.95 14.30 -22.78
N ASP A 224 8.60 13.28 -21.99
CA ASP A 224 8.28 13.43 -20.56
C ASP A 224 9.36 12.82 -19.65
N GLY A 225 10.26 12.00 -20.20
CA GLY A 225 11.34 11.35 -19.45
C GLY A 225 12.56 11.05 -20.32
N ASP A 226 13.70 10.86 -19.65
CA ASP A 226 14.99 10.57 -20.29
C ASP A 226 15.35 9.08 -20.30
N LYS A 227 14.65 8.27 -19.49
CA LYS A 227 14.90 6.83 -19.33
C LYS A 227 13.96 6.00 -20.18
N THR A 228 14.27 5.93 -21.46
CA THR A 228 13.40 5.32 -22.48
C THR A 228 13.92 4.00 -23.04
N THR A 229 15.10 3.50 -22.56
CA THR A 229 15.71 2.29 -23.12
C THR A 229 15.32 1.02 -22.35
N SER A 230 15.30 -0.12 -23.05
CA SER A 230 15.06 -1.44 -22.42
C SER A 230 16.11 -1.79 -21.36
N ARG A 231 17.35 -1.33 -21.54
CA ARG A 231 18.40 -1.50 -20.54
C ARG A 231 18.07 -0.80 -19.23
N ASN A 232 17.70 0.51 -19.30
CA ASN A 232 17.32 1.29 -18.13
C ASN A 232 16.13 0.64 -17.41
N LEU A 233 15.12 0.21 -18.17
CA LEU A 233 13.94 -0.43 -17.62
C LEU A 233 14.30 -1.74 -16.90
N LYS A 234 15.10 -2.61 -17.54
CA LYS A 234 15.56 -3.88 -16.95
C LYS A 234 16.32 -3.69 -15.65
N GLU A 235 17.33 -2.79 -15.66
CA GLU A 235 18.16 -2.50 -14.48
C GLU A 235 17.28 -1.98 -13.32
N ARG A 236 16.31 -1.12 -13.63
CA ARG A 236 15.40 -0.59 -12.61
C ARG A 236 14.44 -1.64 -12.05
N LEU A 237 13.91 -2.50 -12.91
CA LEU A 237 13.05 -3.62 -12.51
C LEU A 237 13.82 -4.59 -11.61
N GLN A 238 15.04 -4.97 -11.99
CA GLN A 238 15.89 -5.83 -11.16
C GLN A 238 16.17 -5.24 -9.79
N LYS A 239 16.51 -3.94 -9.73
CA LYS A 239 16.76 -3.24 -8.46
C LYS A 239 15.54 -3.26 -7.53
N GLU A 240 14.31 -3.16 -8.06
CA GLU A 240 13.11 -3.22 -7.22
C GLU A 240 12.92 -4.61 -6.60
N THR A 241 13.22 -5.69 -7.32
CA THR A 241 13.10 -7.06 -6.77
C THR A 241 14.06 -7.35 -5.62
N GLU A 242 15.17 -6.61 -5.53
CA GLU A 242 16.12 -6.75 -4.42
C GLU A 242 15.55 -6.23 -3.10
N THR A 243 14.61 -5.28 -3.17
CA THR A 243 14.04 -4.61 -1.99
C THR A 243 12.58 -4.95 -1.76
N ASP A 244 11.83 -5.22 -2.81
CA ASP A 244 10.40 -5.60 -2.73
C ASP A 244 10.23 -7.10 -3.07
N VAL A 245 10.23 -7.91 -2.02
CA VAL A 245 10.07 -9.37 -2.13
C VAL A 245 8.67 -9.83 -2.55
N ALA A 246 7.69 -8.91 -2.56
CA ALA A 246 6.33 -9.19 -3.04
C ALA A 246 6.18 -8.91 -4.53
N LEU A 247 7.24 -8.42 -5.18
CA LEU A 247 7.29 -8.18 -6.60
C LEU A 247 8.03 -9.33 -7.28
N ALA A 248 7.42 -9.94 -8.27
CA ALA A 248 8.07 -10.95 -9.12
C ALA A 248 8.16 -10.43 -10.56
N ILE A 249 9.36 -10.52 -11.14
CA ILE A 249 9.62 -10.02 -12.48
C ILE A 249 10.17 -11.15 -13.34
N SER A 250 9.59 -11.35 -14.50
CA SER A 250 10.04 -12.30 -15.51
C SER A 250 10.06 -11.67 -16.90
N GLN A 251 10.91 -12.19 -17.77
CA GLN A 251 10.91 -11.80 -19.17
C GLN A 251 9.60 -12.23 -19.81
N ALA A 252 8.95 -11.33 -20.55
CA ALA A 252 7.79 -11.64 -21.37
C ALA A 252 8.22 -12.14 -22.78
N ASP A 253 7.30 -12.17 -23.72
CA ASP A 253 7.47 -12.75 -25.06
C ASP A 253 8.54 -12.04 -25.94
N SER A 254 9.01 -10.87 -25.55
CA SER A 254 10.05 -10.11 -26.25
C SER A 254 11.10 -9.53 -25.30
N ALA A 255 12.27 -9.19 -25.85
CA ALA A 255 13.40 -8.65 -25.08
C ALA A 255 13.11 -7.30 -24.40
N ASP A 256 12.13 -6.55 -24.91
CA ASP A 256 11.75 -5.21 -24.45
C ASP A 256 10.50 -5.20 -23.55
N ARG A 257 10.04 -6.39 -23.13
CA ARG A 257 8.84 -6.58 -22.33
C ARG A 257 9.09 -7.47 -21.12
N TRP A 258 8.52 -7.09 -19.99
CA TRP A 258 8.61 -7.83 -18.72
C TRP A 258 7.22 -8.02 -18.13
N THR A 259 6.97 -9.21 -17.61
CA THR A 259 5.82 -9.46 -16.74
C THR A 259 6.22 -9.08 -15.32
N VAL A 260 5.49 -8.14 -14.75
CA VAL A 260 5.67 -7.65 -13.38
C VAL A 260 4.44 -8.08 -12.58
N ALA A 261 4.65 -8.92 -11.59
CA ALA A 261 3.60 -9.45 -10.72
C ALA A 261 3.73 -8.85 -9.32
N GLY A 262 2.60 -8.48 -8.72
CA GLY A 262 2.53 -7.85 -7.40
C GLY A 262 1.31 -8.30 -6.61
N ARG A 263 1.21 -7.86 -5.35
CA ARG A 263 0.13 -8.24 -4.42
C ARG A 263 -1.24 -7.70 -4.82
N GLY A 264 -1.29 -6.62 -5.61
CA GLY A 264 -2.54 -5.99 -5.98
C GLY A 264 -2.35 -4.78 -6.91
N GLU A 265 -3.46 -4.23 -7.39
CA GLU A 265 -3.48 -3.09 -8.30
C GLU A 265 -2.76 -1.85 -7.73
N LEU A 266 -3.02 -1.52 -6.47
CA LEU A 266 -2.39 -0.38 -5.80
C LEU A 266 -0.87 -0.53 -5.70
N HIS A 267 -0.37 -1.74 -5.42
CA HIS A 267 1.05 -2.03 -5.33
C HIS A 267 1.76 -1.73 -6.66
N LEU A 268 1.23 -2.26 -7.77
CA LEU A 268 1.78 -2.01 -9.10
C LEU A 268 1.63 -0.54 -9.54
N SER A 269 0.54 0.12 -9.18
CA SER A 269 0.32 1.54 -9.49
C SER A 269 1.32 2.44 -8.76
N ILE A 270 1.64 2.16 -7.49
CA ILE A 270 2.67 2.89 -6.73
C ILE A 270 4.05 2.68 -7.38
N PHE A 271 4.35 1.45 -7.82
CA PHE A 271 5.62 1.18 -8.50
C PHE A 271 5.73 1.93 -9.82
N ILE A 272 4.68 1.94 -10.65
CA ILE A 272 4.62 2.75 -11.89
C ILE A 272 4.86 4.23 -11.59
N GLU A 273 4.20 4.77 -10.56
CA GLU A 273 4.34 6.19 -10.19
C GLU A 273 5.75 6.52 -9.69
N LYS A 274 6.40 5.63 -8.93
CA LYS A 274 7.82 5.79 -8.56
C LYS A 274 8.71 5.88 -9.80
N MET A 275 8.54 4.96 -10.74
CA MET A 275 9.31 4.95 -11.99
C MET A 275 9.08 6.22 -12.80
N ARG A 276 7.83 6.67 -12.93
CA ARG A 276 7.50 7.92 -13.60
C ARG A 276 8.22 9.12 -13.00
N ARG A 277 8.23 9.23 -11.65
CA ARG A 277 8.96 10.30 -10.93
C ARG A 277 10.47 10.22 -11.08
N GLU A 278 11.00 9.05 -11.33
CA GLU A 278 12.43 8.83 -11.61
C GLU A 278 12.80 9.16 -13.07
N GLY A 279 11.85 9.60 -13.91
CA GLY A 279 12.06 9.96 -15.31
C GLY A 279 11.96 8.78 -16.29
N PHE A 280 11.33 7.68 -15.90
CA PHE A 280 11.03 6.58 -16.82
C PHE A 280 9.76 6.87 -17.62
N GLU A 281 9.84 6.63 -18.92
CA GLU A 281 8.70 6.45 -19.79
C GLU A 281 8.51 4.96 -20.09
N LEU A 282 7.30 4.45 -19.90
CA LEU A 282 7.00 3.02 -20.11
C LEU A 282 5.57 2.81 -20.57
N GLU A 283 5.34 1.71 -21.26
CA GLU A 283 4.02 1.16 -21.57
C GLU A 283 3.64 0.13 -20.51
N VAL A 284 2.36 0.12 -20.12
CA VAL A 284 1.83 -0.89 -19.20
C VAL A 284 0.55 -1.52 -19.76
N SER A 285 0.38 -2.83 -19.55
CA SER A 285 -0.87 -3.50 -19.91
C SER A 285 -1.95 -3.29 -18.85
N LYS A 286 -3.20 -3.67 -19.16
CA LYS A 286 -4.22 -3.85 -18.13
C LYS A 286 -3.76 -4.88 -17.10
N PRO A 287 -4.08 -4.69 -15.80
CA PRO A 287 -3.81 -5.69 -14.77
C PRO A 287 -4.61 -6.97 -15.02
N GLN A 288 -3.97 -8.11 -14.81
CA GLN A 288 -4.55 -9.43 -14.94
C GLN A 288 -4.29 -10.23 -13.67
N VAL A 289 -5.28 -11.00 -13.21
CA VAL A 289 -5.06 -11.90 -12.07
C VAL A 289 -4.21 -13.11 -12.49
N ILE A 290 -3.49 -13.64 -11.52
CA ILE A 290 -2.68 -14.84 -11.68
C ILE A 290 -3.51 -16.04 -11.27
N PHE A 291 -3.88 -16.89 -12.24
CA PHE A 291 -4.54 -18.16 -11.98
C PHE A 291 -3.52 -19.22 -11.58
N LYS A 292 -3.95 -20.19 -10.80
CA LYS A 292 -3.19 -21.40 -10.47
C LYS A 292 -3.90 -22.63 -11.01
N GLU A 293 -3.12 -23.61 -11.43
CA GLU A 293 -3.63 -24.93 -11.80
C GLU A 293 -3.28 -25.92 -10.69
N GLU A 294 -4.29 -26.51 -10.08
CA GLU A 294 -4.11 -27.51 -9.03
C GLU A 294 -5.09 -28.67 -9.24
N ASN A 295 -4.57 -29.89 -9.34
CA ASN A 295 -5.35 -31.11 -9.58
C ASN A 295 -6.28 -31.02 -10.82
N GLY A 296 -5.82 -30.34 -11.89
CA GLY A 296 -6.60 -30.15 -13.13
C GLY A 296 -7.75 -29.15 -13.01
N LYS A 297 -7.77 -28.35 -11.94
CA LYS A 297 -8.74 -27.25 -11.75
C LYS A 297 -8.02 -25.91 -11.75
N THR A 298 -8.58 -24.97 -12.47
CA THR A 298 -8.14 -23.57 -12.42
C THR A 298 -8.64 -22.93 -11.14
N LEU A 299 -7.71 -22.35 -10.36
CA LEU A 299 -7.99 -21.61 -9.16
C LEU A 299 -7.74 -20.12 -9.41
N GLU A 300 -8.57 -19.26 -8.81
CA GLU A 300 -8.41 -17.81 -8.84
C GLU A 300 -8.18 -17.23 -7.45
N PRO A 301 -7.42 -16.11 -7.34
CA PRO A 301 -7.20 -15.45 -6.06
C PRO A 301 -8.49 -14.78 -5.58
N MET A 302 -8.76 -14.93 -4.29
CA MET A 302 -9.94 -14.41 -3.59
C MET A 302 -9.54 -13.39 -2.55
N GLU A 303 -10.40 -12.40 -2.35
CA GLU A 303 -10.28 -11.37 -1.32
C GLU A 303 -11.44 -11.49 -0.32
N LEU A 304 -11.14 -11.37 0.95
CA LEU A 304 -12.11 -11.01 1.97
C LEU A 304 -12.21 -9.48 2.00
N LEU A 305 -13.29 -8.97 1.48
CA LEU A 305 -13.53 -7.54 1.35
C LEU A 305 -14.44 -7.05 2.47
N THR A 306 -13.92 -6.20 3.35
CA THR A 306 -14.75 -5.45 4.30
C THR A 306 -15.18 -4.14 3.66
N VAL A 307 -16.49 -3.92 3.59
CA VAL A 307 -17.11 -2.69 3.07
C VAL A 307 -17.84 -1.98 4.19
N GLU A 308 -17.59 -0.70 4.32
CA GLU A 308 -18.28 0.17 5.27
C GLU A 308 -18.91 1.35 4.52
N VAL A 309 -20.22 1.50 4.65
CA VAL A 309 -20.98 2.56 3.97
C VAL A 309 -22.07 3.10 4.88
N PRO A 310 -22.52 4.36 4.71
CA PRO A 310 -23.78 4.79 5.29
C PRO A 310 -24.91 3.85 4.87
N SER A 311 -25.85 3.55 5.78
CA SER A 311 -26.89 2.51 5.57
C SER A 311 -27.73 2.74 4.31
N ASP A 312 -27.91 4.01 3.89
CA ASP A 312 -28.62 4.36 2.66
C ASP A 312 -27.96 3.84 1.38
N TYR A 313 -26.64 3.57 1.43
CA TYR A 313 -25.87 3.06 0.29
C TYR A 313 -25.58 1.55 0.35
N ALA A 314 -26.05 0.85 1.40
CA ALA A 314 -25.79 -0.58 1.56
C ALA A 314 -26.32 -1.39 0.37
N GLY A 315 -27.56 -1.12 -0.06
CA GLY A 315 -28.15 -1.80 -1.23
C GLY A 315 -27.35 -1.60 -2.52
N THR A 316 -26.89 -0.38 -2.77
CA THR A 316 -26.07 -0.05 -3.94
C THR A 316 -24.71 -0.78 -3.92
N ALA A 317 -24.08 -0.85 -2.74
CA ALA A 317 -22.82 -1.58 -2.59
C ALA A 317 -22.99 -3.09 -2.79
N ILE A 318 -24.08 -3.67 -2.27
CA ILE A 318 -24.43 -5.09 -2.47
C ILE A 318 -24.65 -5.40 -3.96
N GLU A 319 -25.39 -4.55 -4.66
CA GLU A 319 -25.65 -4.73 -6.09
C GLU A 319 -24.35 -4.64 -6.92
N LEU A 320 -23.51 -3.65 -6.64
CA LEU A 320 -22.23 -3.47 -7.32
C LEU A 320 -21.32 -4.69 -7.15
N LEU A 321 -21.16 -5.16 -5.91
CA LEU A 321 -20.30 -6.30 -5.62
C LEU A 321 -20.89 -7.62 -6.12
N GLY A 322 -22.22 -7.78 -6.07
CA GLY A 322 -22.91 -8.95 -6.62
C GLY A 322 -22.67 -9.11 -8.13
N ARG A 323 -22.72 -8.01 -8.90
CA ARG A 323 -22.38 -8.01 -10.33
C ARG A 323 -20.92 -8.42 -10.60
N ARG A 324 -20.04 -8.26 -9.63
CA ARG A 324 -18.61 -8.60 -9.67
C ARG A 324 -18.27 -9.94 -9.00
N LEU A 325 -19.25 -10.85 -8.88
CA LEU A 325 -19.13 -12.17 -8.25
C LEU A 325 -18.85 -12.13 -6.73
N GLY A 326 -19.10 -11.01 -6.08
CA GLY A 326 -19.01 -10.89 -4.62
C GLY A 326 -20.13 -11.67 -3.93
N ILE A 327 -19.74 -12.51 -2.98
CA ILE A 327 -20.67 -13.28 -2.14
C ILE A 327 -20.62 -12.67 -0.74
N MET A 328 -21.73 -12.10 -0.29
CA MET A 328 -21.82 -11.55 1.06
C MET A 328 -21.72 -12.66 2.09
N LYS A 329 -20.83 -12.51 3.06
CA LYS A 329 -20.60 -13.45 4.17
C LYS A 329 -21.28 -12.99 5.44
N ASP A 330 -21.21 -11.69 5.72
CA ASP A 330 -21.80 -11.09 6.91
C ASP A 330 -22.23 -9.65 6.65
N MET A 331 -23.21 -9.17 7.43
CA MET A 331 -23.68 -7.79 7.42
C MET A 331 -24.11 -7.37 8.82
N LYS A 332 -23.55 -6.26 9.30
CA LYS A 332 -23.91 -5.65 10.58
C LYS A 332 -24.31 -4.20 10.35
N VAL A 333 -25.48 -3.83 10.84
CA VAL A 333 -25.92 -2.44 10.89
C VAL A 333 -25.52 -1.86 12.23
N ASP A 334 -24.80 -0.75 12.20
CA ASP A 334 -24.28 -0.06 13.37
C ASP A 334 -24.65 1.44 13.30
N GLY A 335 -25.76 1.78 13.90
CA GLY A 335 -26.36 3.11 13.82
C GLY A 335 -26.68 3.50 12.38
N ALA A 336 -26.04 4.56 11.89
CA ALA A 336 -26.22 5.06 10.50
C ALA A 336 -25.29 4.39 9.50
N THR A 337 -24.41 3.46 9.93
CA THR A 337 -23.40 2.80 9.11
C THR A 337 -23.69 1.31 8.96
N THR A 338 -23.48 0.75 7.79
CA THR A 338 -23.57 -0.69 7.54
C THR A 338 -22.17 -1.21 7.19
N ILE A 339 -21.75 -2.24 7.91
CA ILE A 339 -20.49 -2.97 7.68
C ILE A 339 -20.85 -4.31 7.05
N MET A 340 -20.22 -4.64 5.95
CA MET A 340 -20.47 -5.87 5.19
C MET A 340 -19.15 -6.57 4.90
N GLU A 341 -19.16 -7.89 4.96
CA GLU A 341 -18.04 -8.72 4.53
C GLU A 341 -18.42 -9.55 3.30
N PHE A 342 -17.55 -9.49 2.29
CA PHE A 342 -17.74 -10.22 1.04
C PHE A 342 -16.54 -11.10 0.74
N SER A 343 -16.77 -12.28 0.17
CA SER A 343 -15.77 -13.05 -0.57
C SER A 343 -15.89 -12.68 -2.04
N VAL A 344 -14.83 -12.06 -2.60
CA VAL A 344 -14.83 -11.54 -3.98
C VAL A 344 -13.59 -12.04 -4.72
N PRO A 345 -13.71 -12.51 -5.97
CA PRO A 345 -12.50 -12.76 -6.79
C PRO A 345 -11.69 -11.48 -6.96
N THR A 346 -10.37 -11.56 -6.83
CA THR A 346 -9.48 -10.38 -6.99
C THR A 346 -9.74 -9.65 -8.31
N ARG A 347 -10.03 -10.39 -9.42
CA ARG A 347 -10.38 -9.78 -10.71
C ARG A 347 -11.67 -8.94 -10.67
N GLY A 348 -12.60 -9.25 -9.76
CA GLY A 348 -13.82 -8.47 -9.55
C GLY A 348 -13.57 -7.11 -8.90
N LEU A 349 -12.43 -6.94 -8.24
CA LEU A 349 -12.05 -5.69 -7.58
C LEU A 349 -11.23 -4.76 -8.48
N ILE A 350 -10.69 -5.26 -9.60
CA ILE A 350 -9.92 -4.43 -10.54
C ILE A 350 -10.81 -3.32 -11.09
N GLY A 351 -10.38 -2.05 -10.90
CA GLY A 351 -11.06 -0.85 -11.38
C GLY A 351 -12.36 -0.48 -10.67
N ILE A 352 -12.82 -1.24 -9.66
CA ILE A 352 -14.09 -0.99 -8.97
C ILE A 352 -14.09 0.27 -8.09
N ARG A 353 -12.91 0.69 -7.62
CA ARG A 353 -12.78 1.73 -6.59
C ARG A 353 -13.45 3.06 -6.96
N ASN A 354 -13.27 3.51 -8.19
CA ASN A 354 -13.85 4.78 -8.66
C ASN A 354 -15.37 4.69 -8.77
N GLU A 355 -15.89 3.57 -9.31
CA GLU A 355 -17.33 3.31 -9.40
C GLU A 355 -17.96 3.28 -8.00
N PHE A 356 -17.35 2.56 -7.07
CA PHE A 356 -17.80 2.47 -5.68
C PHE A 356 -17.82 3.84 -4.97
N LEU A 357 -16.74 4.64 -5.09
CA LEU A 357 -16.68 5.96 -4.49
C LEU A 357 -17.72 6.91 -5.09
N THR A 358 -17.97 6.84 -6.40
CA THR A 358 -19.01 7.63 -7.06
C THR A 358 -20.38 7.26 -6.54
N LEU A 359 -20.69 5.98 -6.48
CA LEU A 359 -22.00 5.46 -6.02
C LEU A 359 -22.25 5.74 -4.54
N THR A 360 -21.22 5.78 -3.72
CA THR A 360 -21.30 6.09 -2.27
C THR A 360 -21.02 7.56 -1.95
N LYS A 361 -20.92 8.44 -2.96
CA LYS A 361 -20.59 9.86 -2.83
C LYS A 361 -19.31 10.13 -2.02
N GLY A 362 -18.32 9.24 -2.16
CA GLY A 362 -17.05 9.31 -1.44
C GLY A 362 -17.07 8.86 0.02
N MET A 363 -18.22 8.44 0.54
CA MET A 363 -18.39 8.05 1.94
C MET A 363 -18.11 6.56 2.21
N GLY A 364 -18.00 5.75 1.17
CA GLY A 364 -17.76 4.31 1.30
C GLY A 364 -16.29 3.98 1.48
N ILE A 365 -16.01 2.93 2.24
CA ILE A 365 -14.68 2.38 2.48
C ILE A 365 -14.66 0.94 2.04
N MET A 366 -13.58 0.55 1.38
CA MET A 366 -13.30 -0.81 0.93
C MET A 366 -11.93 -1.25 1.41
N ASN A 367 -11.87 -2.35 2.14
CA ASN A 367 -10.63 -2.94 2.65
C ASN A 367 -10.52 -4.40 2.21
N PRO A 368 -9.89 -4.69 1.07
CA PRO A 368 -9.64 -6.06 0.63
C PRO A 368 -8.45 -6.67 1.37
N LEU A 369 -8.57 -7.94 1.72
CA LEU A 369 -7.50 -8.76 2.29
C LEU A 369 -7.43 -10.07 1.50
N PHE A 370 -6.26 -10.44 1.02
CA PHE A 370 -6.08 -11.71 0.33
C PHE A 370 -6.50 -12.89 1.22
N ALA A 371 -7.40 -13.73 0.71
CA ALA A 371 -8.01 -14.84 1.44
C ALA A 371 -7.59 -16.24 0.95
N GLY A 372 -6.73 -16.29 -0.09
CA GLY A 372 -6.29 -17.55 -0.68
C GLY A 372 -6.80 -17.76 -2.11
N TYR A 373 -6.79 -18.99 -2.56
CA TYR A 373 -7.23 -19.40 -3.89
C TYR A 373 -8.47 -20.30 -3.79
N GLU A 374 -9.47 -20.04 -4.64
CA GLU A 374 -10.68 -20.88 -4.78
C GLU A 374 -10.88 -21.28 -6.25
N PRO A 375 -11.68 -22.32 -6.54
CA PRO A 375 -12.01 -22.67 -7.91
C PRO A 375 -12.61 -21.49 -8.68
N TYR A 376 -12.21 -21.35 -9.94
CA TYR A 376 -12.67 -20.30 -10.84
C TYR A 376 -14.22 -20.22 -10.88
N LYS A 377 -14.77 -19.04 -10.63
CA LYS A 377 -16.22 -18.80 -10.48
C LYS A 377 -16.95 -18.44 -11.78
N GLY A 378 -16.29 -18.62 -12.92
CA GLY A 378 -16.86 -18.27 -14.20
C GLY A 378 -16.68 -16.80 -14.59
N GLU A 379 -17.15 -16.44 -15.78
CA GLU A 379 -17.04 -15.08 -16.28
C GLU A 379 -18.07 -14.15 -15.63
N PHE A 380 -17.71 -12.89 -15.46
CA PHE A 380 -18.65 -11.82 -15.17
C PHE A 380 -18.49 -10.71 -16.21
N ARG A 381 -19.59 -10.06 -16.52
CA ARG A 381 -19.54 -8.88 -17.40
C ARG A 381 -19.05 -7.69 -16.58
N SER A 382 -17.76 -7.35 -16.72
CA SER A 382 -17.36 -5.95 -16.43
C SER A 382 -18.05 -5.07 -17.46
N SER A 383 -18.53 -3.91 -17.06
CA SER A 383 -18.96 -2.87 -18.01
C SER A 383 -17.70 -2.44 -18.76
N GLU A 384 -17.37 -3.12 -19.86
CA GLU A 384 -16.25 -2.74 -20.69
C GLU A 384 -16.68 -1.52 -21.49
N HIS A 385 -16.03 -0.41 -21.25
CA HIS A 385 -16.08 0.77 -22.09
C HIS A 385 -14.97 0.68 -23.14
N GLY A 386 -15.28 1.00 -24.39
CA GLY A 386 -14.29 1.10 -25.43
C GLY A 386 -13.46 2.37 -25.29
N SER A 387 -12.48 2.52 -26.15
CA SER A 387 -11.59 3.70 -26.19
C SER A 387 -12.05 4.71 -27.25
N ILE A 388 -11.90 5.99 -26.98
CA ILE A 388 -11.94 7.05 -27.99
C ILE A 388 -10.51 7.29 -28.46
N ILE A 389 -10.25 7.01 -29.74
CA ILE A 389 -8.92 7.00 -30.35
C ILE A 389 -8.80 8.13 -31.36
N ALA A 390 -7.72 8.93 -31.26
CA ALA A 390 -7.43 9.97 -32.24
C ALA A 390 -7.15 9.36 -33.63
N SER A 391 -7.84 9.85 -34.66
CA SER A 391 -7.64 9.36 -36.06
C SER A 391 -6.47 10.03 -36.77
N GLU A 392 -6.02 11.20 -36.30
CA GLU A 392 -4.98 12.02 -36.94
C GLU A 392 -3.99 12.55 -35.88
N THR A 393 -2.77 12.85 -36.34
CA THR A 393 -1.74 13.51 -35.54
C THR A 393 -1.91 15.04 -35.68
N GLY A 394 -1.83 15.77 -34.57
CA GLY A 394 -1.96 17.23 -34.56
C GLY A 394 -2.26 17.78 -33.17
N LEU A 395 -2.82 18.96 -33.10
CA LEU A 395 -3.30 19.58 -31.87
C LEU A 395 -4.81 19.37 -31.73
N SER A 396 -5.24 18.94 -30.55
CA SER A 396 -6.66 18.81 -30.24
C SER A 396 -7.37 20.19 -30.34
N ASN A 397 -8.56 20.20 -30.91
CA ASN A 397 -9.33 21.43 -31.13
C ASN A 397 -10.69 21.32 -30.43
N SER A 398 -11.18 22.45 -29.89
CA SER A 398 -12.48 22.51 -29.21
C SER A 398 -13.64 21.96 -30.06
N TYR A 399 -13.65 22.20 -31.37
CA TYR A 399 -14.68 21.68 -32.27
C TYR A 399 -14.62 20.15 -32.41
N GLY A 400 -13.42 19.58 -32.59
CA GLY A 400 -13.22 18.14 -32.66
C GLY A 400 -13.59 17.45 -31.36
N LEU A 401 -13.17 18.03 -30.22
CA LEU A 401 -13.49 17.51 -28.87
C LEU A 401 -14.99 17.56 -28.56
N THR A 402 -15.71 18.64 -28.93
CA THR A 402 -17.16 18.74 -28.74
C THR A 402 -17.90 17.62 -29.47
N THR A 403 -17.42 17.23 -30.66
CA THR A 403 -18.00 16.11 -31.42
C THR A 403 -17.80 14.76 -30.70
N ALA A 404 -16.69 14.58 -30.01
CA ALA A 404 -16.35 13.36 -29.27
C ALA A 404 -17.00 13.31 -27.87
N GLN A 405 -17.20 14.47 -27.22
CA GLN A 405 -17.71 14.59 -25.84
C GLN A 405 -19.11 13.99 -25.66
N GLY A 406 -19.97 14.02 -26.67
CA GLY A 406 -21.30 13.40 -26.64
C GLY A 406 -21.29 11.88 -26.71
N ARG A 407 -20.12 11.23 -26.85
CA ARG A 407 -19.96 9.78 -27.01
C ARG A 407 -19.23 9.10 -25.87
N GLY A 408 -18.68 9.87 -24.92
CA GLY A 408 -17.95 9.33 -23.77
C GLY A 408 -17.21 10.42 -22.99
N GLN A 409 -16.30 9.99 -22.14
CA GLN A 409 -15.48 10.88 -21.32
C GLN A 409 -14.13 11.13 -21.99
N LEU A 410 -13.77 12.41 -22.17
CA LEU A 410 -12.47 12.79 -22.72
C LEU A 410 -11.44 12.98 -21.60
N PHE A 411 -10.19 12.57 -21.87
CA PHE A 411 -9.05 12.69 -20.94
C PHE A 411 -8.21 13.93 -21.18
N ILE A 412 -8.39 14.60 -22.33
CA ILE A 412 -7.61 15.76 -22.77
C ILE A 412 -8.51 16.95 -23.07
N GLY A 413 -7.94 18.16 -22.94
CA GLY A 413 -8.54 19.42 -23.35
C GLY A 413 -8.09 19.88 -24.74
N PRO A 414 -8.51 21.07 -25.18
CA PRO A 414 -8.05 21.67 -26.44
C PRO A 414 -6.59 22.14 -26.37
N GLY A 415 -5.88 22.11 -27.49
CA GLY A 415 -4.48 22.53 -27.60
C GLY A 415 -3.45 21.48 -27.14
N VAL A 416 -3.87 20.26 -26.87
CA VAL A 416 -2.98 19.14 -26.48
C VAL A 416 -2.47 18.43 -27.73
N PRO A 417 -1.16 18.19 -27.86
CA PRO A 417 -0.60 17.39 -28.96
C PRO A 417 -1.11 15.94 -28.86
N VAL A 418 -1.49 15.36 -29.99
CA VAL A 418 -1.93 13.98 -30.09
C VAL A 418 -1.34 13.32 -31.34
N TYR A 419 -1.23 12.01 -31.32
CA TYR A 419 -0.84 11.20 -32.49
C TYR A 419 -1.97 10.28 -32.93
N ALA A 420 -1.99 9.91 -34.18
CA ALA A 420 -2.95 8.94 -34.72
C ALA A 420 -2.80 7.58 -34.02
N GLY A 421 -3.87 7.11 -33.38
CA GLY A 421 -3.86 5.91 -32.53
C GLY A 421 -3.79 6.20 -31.03
N MET A 422 -3.58 7.45 -30.62
CA MET A 422 -3.60 7.84 -29.19
C MET A 422 -4.99 7.68 -28.59
N VAL A 423 -5.08 7.04 -27.42
CA VAL A 423 -6.32 6.99 -26.65
C VAL A 423 -6.54 8.33 -25.95
N VAL A 424 -7.61 9.00 -26.28
CA VAL A 424 -7.93 10.37 -25.82
C VAL A 424 -9.18 10.45 -24.97
N GLY A 425 -9.86 9.34 -24.79
CA GLY A 425 -11.06 9.24 -23.98
C GLY A 425 -11.58 7.82 -23.83
N GLU A 426 -12.60 7.67 -23.02
CA GLU A 426 -13.37 6.45 -22.80
C GLU A 426 -14.71 6.54 -23.52
N ASN A 427 -15.03 5.55 -24.34
CA ASN A 427 -16.32 5.49 -25.03
C ASN A 427 -17.41 5.01 -24.06
N ALA A 428 -18.61 5.58 -24.14
CA ALA A 428 -19.77 5.11 -23.39
C ALA A 428 -20.24 3.70 -23.81
N LYS A 429 -19.83 3.23 -24.99
CA LYS A 429 -20.09 1.87 -25.51
C LYS A 429 -18.86 0.99 -25.39
N ALA A 430 -19.02 -0.33 -25.42
CA ALA A 430 -17.94 -1.30 -25.32
C ALA A 430 -16.97 -1.32 -26.53
N GLU A 431 -17.33 -0.69 -27.65
CA GLU A 431 -16.53 -0.69 -28.87
C GLU A 431 -15.58 0.54 -28.91
N ASP A 432 -14.35 0.31 -29.40
CA ASP A 432 -13.41 1.38 -29.68
C ASP A 432 -13.89 2.27 -30.83
N MET A 433 -13.64 3.57 -30.73
CA MET A 433 -14.09 4.56 -31.71
C MET A 433 -12.95 5.49 -32.12
N LYS A 434 -12.72 5.62 -33.42
CA LYS A 434 -11.78 6.59 -33.97
C LYS A 434 -12.49 7.90 -34.25
N VAL A 435 -11.91 9.03 -33.79
CA VAL A 435 -12.46 10.37 -33.94
C VAL A 435 -11.37 11.38 -34.34
N ASN A 436 -11.68 12.26 -35.26
CA ASN A 436 -10.79 13.37 -35.56
C ASN A 436 -11.00 14.52 -34.58
N ILE A 437 -10.16 14.56 -33.55
CA ILE A 437 -10.17 15.60 -32.51
C ILE A 437 -9.34 16.84 -32.89
N CYS A 438 -8.58 16.77 -34.00
CA CYS A 438 -7.82 17.90 -34.54
C CYS A 438 -8.65 18.77 -35.51
N LYS A 439 -9.90 18.36 -35.83
CA LYS A 439 -10.76 19.02 -36.79
C LYS A 439 -11.12 20.43 -36.33
N THR A 440 -10.84 21.43 -37.21
CA THR A 440 -11.26 22.81 -37.03
C THR A 440 -12.65 23.03 -37.65
N LYS A 441 -13.38 24.01 -37.13
CA LYS A 441 -14.64 24.48 -37.78
C LYS A 441 -14.24 25.19 -39.07
N GLN A 442 -14.73 24.72 -40.20
CA GLN A 442 -14.65 25.45 -41.46
C GLN A 442 -15.57 26.68 -41.44
#